data_37a65b9be7504b25075c6d870cc7fc1a
#
_entry.id   37a65b9be7504b25075c6d870cc7fc1a
#
_cell.length_a   1.000
_cell.length_b   1.000
_cell.length_c   1.000
_cell.angle_alpha   90.00
_cell.angle_beta   90.00
_cell.angle_gamma   90.00
#
_symmetry.space_group_name_H-M   'P 1'
#
loop_
_entity.id
_entity.type
_entity.pdbx_description
1 polymer ?
#
loop_
_entity_poly.entity_id
_entity_poly.type
_entity_poly.pdbx_seq_one_letter_code
_entity_poly.pdbx_strand_id
1 'polypeptide(L)'
;ARGTQTYVQQNYTTLAENVKKQETVYINLNSDGTVKKINVTDWLHTDTPQTVIEDVSSLENITNVKTLTPADVKDGKLYWDMDTTDLYYSGTTEKPSPLNITIRYFLDDVEMTAEEIAGKSGNVKIQIDVSSALKKAVTINKKSYDIYCPMLFVGGMILPEDKFTNVNIVNGTALSDGSKQIAFFTGVPGAD
;
A
#
# COMPACT_ATOMS: atom_id res chain seq x y z
N ALA A 1 12.89 -5.13 12.62
CA ALA A 1 11.48 -4.76 12.43
C ALA A 1 11.07 -5.10 10.99
N ARG A 2 9.90 -5.70 10.78
CA ARG A 2 9.32 -5.86 9.43
C ARG A 2 8.22 -4.82 9.33
N GLY A 3 8.40 -3.83 8.46
CA GLY A 3 7.36 -2.87 8.13
C GLY A 3 6.49 -3.43 7.01
N THR A 4 5.19 -3.36 7.14
CA THR A 4 4.24 -3.60 6.06
C THR A 4 3.45 -2.30 5.89
N GLN A 5 3.44 -1.77 4.68
CA GLN A 5 2.67 -0.58 4.37
C GLN A 5 1.56 -0.97 3.41
N THR A 6 0.36 -0.50 3.68
CA THR A 6 -0.80 -0.69 2.83
C THR A 6 -1.20 0.65 2.26
N TYR A 7 -1.33 0.70 0.97
CA TYR A 7 -1.70 1.87 0.21
C TYR A 7 -2.99 1.59 -0.56
N VAL A 8 -4.00 2.44 -0.41
CA VAL A 8 -5.27 2.31 -1.13
C VAL A 8 -5.39 3.44 -2.14
N GLN A 9 -5.35 3.12 -3.40
CA GLN A 9 -5.62 4.04 -4.49
C GLN A 9 -7.03 3.79 -5.02
N GLN A 10 -7.88 4.80 -4.96
CA GLN A 10 -9.16 4.78 -5.68
C GLN A 10 -8.93 5.28 -7.11
N ASN A 11 -8.71 4.37 -8.04
CA ASN A 11 -8.74 4.66 -9.46
C ASN A 11 -10.12 4.30 -9.99
N TYR A 12 -10.98 5.28 -10.16
CA TYR A 12 -12.23 5.12 -10.88
C TYR A 12 -11.94 5.09 -12.40
N THR A 13 -11.39 3.98 -12.88
CA THR A 13 -11.33 3.71 -14.30
C THR A 13 -12.57 2.90 -14.63
N THR A 14 -13.55 3.51 -15.24
CA THR A 14 -14.75 2.85 -15.77
C THR A 14 -14.31 1.98 -16.94
N LEU A 15 -14.10 0.68 -16.71
CA LEU A 15 -13.77 -0.28 -17.77
C LEU A 15 -15.00 -0.72 -18.55
N ALA A 16 -16.17 -0.73 -17.91
CA ALA A 16 -17.50 -0.76 -18.50
C ALA A 16 -18.37 0.23 -17.73
N GLU A 17 -19.45 0.73 -18.32
CA GLU A 17 -20.30 1.78 -17.74
C GLU A 17 -20.82 1.51 -16.31
N ASN A 18 -20.68 0.28 -15.80
CA ASN A 18 -21.23 -0.17 -14.52
C ASN A 18 -20.24 -0.88 -13.59
N VAL A 19 -18.92 -0.85 -13.85
CA VAL A 19 -17.91 -1.49 -13.01
C VAL A 19 -17.13 -0.44 -12.22
N LYS A 20 -17.17 -0.52 -10.91
CA LYS A 20 -16.31 0.27 -10.01
C LYS A 20 -15.06 -0.54 -9.69
N LYS A 21 -13.88 0.07 -9.78
CA LYS A 21 -12.60 -0.57 -9.44
C LYS A 21 -11.91 0.19 -8.31
N GLN A 22 -11.44 -0.56 -7.32
CA GLN A 22 -10.58 -0.04 -6.25
C GLN A 22 -9.32 -0.90 -6.17
N GLU A 23 -8.18 -0.24 -6.10
CA GLU A 23 -6.89 -0.89 -5.97
C GLU A 23 -6.31 -0.69 -4.58
N THR A 24 -5.80 -1.76 -3.98
CA THR A 24 -5.02 -1.71 -2.74
C THR A 24 -3.61 -2.20 -3.02
N VAL A 25 -2.63 -1.35 -2.78
CA VAL A 25 -1.21 -1.65 -3.00
C VAL A 25 -0.53 -1.94 -1.66
N TYR A 26 0.04 -3.14 -1.51
CA TYR A 26 0.79 -3.58 -0.34
C TYR A 26 2.28 -3.50 -0.62
N ILE A 27 2.96 -2.56 0.02
CA ILE A 27 4.40 -2.37 -0.12
C ILE A 27 5.11 -2.96 1.08
N ASN A 28 5.87 -4.02 0.89
CA ASN A 28 6.72 -4.59 1.92
C ASN A 28 8.12 -3.98 1.81
N LEU A 29 8.63 -3.47 2.93
CA LEU A 29 9.94 -2.84 3.00
C LEU A 29 10.96 -3.70 3.75
N ASN A 30 12.21 -3.57 3.38
CA ASN A 30 13.34 -3.95 4.19
C ASN A 30 13.56 -2.94 5.33
N SER A 31 14.44 -3.26 6.27
CA SER A 31 14.76 -2.37 7.39
C SER A 31 15.43 -1.06 6.97
N ASP A 32 16.07 -1.02 5.83
CA ASP A 32 16.67 0.17 5.24
C ASP A 32 15.69 1.07 4.45
N GLY A 33 14.40 0.69 4.40
CA GLY A 33 13.36 1.40 3.65
C GLY A 33 13.26 1.01 2.18
N THR A 34 14.15 0.15 1.68
CA THR A 34 14.06 -0.32 0.29
C THR A 34 12.86 -1.24 0.09
N VAL A 35 12.23 -1.16 -1.09
CA VAL A 35 11.08 -1.99 -1.42
C VAL A 35 11.53 -3.43 -1.63
N LYS A 36 10.95 -4.35 -0.85
CA LYS A 36 11.19 -5.79 -0.96
C LYS A 36 10.24 -6.44 -1.95
N LYS A 37 8.97 -6.08 -1.90
CA LYS A 37 7.91 -6.65 -2.74
C LYS A 37 6.70 -5.73 -2.77
N ILE A 38 6.04 -5.66 -3.91
CA ILE A 38 4.75 -4.99 -4.07
C ILE A 38 3.73 -6.05 -4.47
N ASN A 39 2.66 -6.18 -3.68
CA ASN A 39 1.47 -6.94 -4.03
C ASN A 39 0.33 -5.95 -4.22
N VAL A 40 -0.55 -6.25 -5.16
CA VAL A 40 -1.72 -5.43 -5.45
C VAL A 40 -2.96 -6.29 -5.35
N THR A 41 -4.01 -5.76 -4.76
CA THR A 41 -5.32 -6.39 -4.78
C THR A 41 -6.31 -5.41 -5.41
N ASP A 42 -6.96 -5.85 -6.45
CA ASP A 42 -8.04 -5.15 -7.12
C ASP A 42 -9.40 -5.68 -6.64
N TRP A 43 -10.29 -4.76 -6.31
CA TRP A 43 -11.69 -5.02 -6.06
C TRP A 43 -12.50 -4.42 -7.21
N LEU A 44 -13.28 -5.28 -7.87
CA LEU A 44 -14.25 -4.89 -8.87
C LEU A 44 -15.64 -5.05 -8.28
N HIS A 45 -16.48 -4.04 -8.44
CA HIS A 45 -17.85 -4.02 -7.94
C HIS A 45 -18.83 -3.62 -9.02
N THR A 46 -19.96 -4.33 -9.07
CA THR A 46 -21.10 -4.02 -9.94
C THR A 46 -22.37 -3.93 -9.10
N ASP A 47 -23.26 -3.02 -9.47
CA ASP A 47 -24.51 -2.82 -8.71
C ASP A 47 -25.50 -4.00 -8.86
N THR A 48 -25.31 -4.85 -9.86
CA THR A 48 -26.07 -6.09 -10.07
C THR A 48 -25.13 -7.24 -10.42
N PRO A 49 -25.44 -8.50 -10.03
CA PRO A 49 -24.61 -9.65 -10.38
C PRO A 49 -24.36 -9.72 -11.89
N GLN A 50 -23.13 -10.01 -12.26
CA GLN A 50 -22.70 -10.22 -13.65
C GLN A 50 -22.17 -11.65 -13.80
N THR A 51 -22.41 -12.27 -14.96
CA THR A 51 -21.83 -13.58 -15.25
C THR A 51 -20.38 -13.47 -15.68
N VAL A 52 -20.00 -12.37 -16.36
CA VAL A 52 -18.62 -12.11 -16.79
C VAL A 52 -18.29 -10.64 -16.58
N ILE A 53 -17.11 -10.37 -16.00
CA ILE A 53 -16.53 -9.02 -15.94
C ILE A 53 -15.24 -8.98 -16.74
N GLU A 54 -15.12 -7.95 -17.58
CA GLU A 54 -13.88 -7.59 -18.28
C GLU A 54 -13.09 -6.60 -17.46
N ASP A 55 -11.77 -6.83 -17.33
CA ASP A 55 -10.83 -5.90 -16.71
C ASP A 55 -9.51 -5.85 -17.48
N VAL A 56 -8.74 -4.78 -17.29
CA VAL A 56 -7.38 -4.63 -17.79
C VAL A 56 -6.42 -4.52 -16.61
N SER A 57 -5.44 -5.40 -16.55
CA SER A 57 -4.43 -5.40 -15.51
C SER A 57 -3.03 -5.60 -16.09
N SER A 58 -2.06 -4.89 -15.50
CA SER A 58 -0.63 -5.08 -15.81
C SER A 58 0.09 -5.86 -14.70
N LEU A 59 -0.68 -6.49 -13.80
CA LEU A 59 -0.13 -7.31 -12.74
C LEU A 59 0.35 -8.67 -13.28
N GLU A 60 1.29 -9.25 -12.59
CA GLU A 60 1.79 -10.61 -12.80
C GLU A 60 1.26 -11.55 -11.72
N ASN A 61 1.32 -12.85 -11.96
CA ASN A 61 0.90 -13.88 -11.01
C ASN A 61 -0.51 -13.65 -10.45
N ILE A 62 -1.43 -13.29 -11.34
CA ILE A 62 -2.81 -12.93 -10.99
C ILE A 62 -3.56 -14.15 -10.44
N THR A 63 -4.21 -13.99 -9.30
CA THR A 63 -5.04 -15.02 -8.67
C THR A 63 -6.33 -14.42 -8.12
N ASN A 64 -7.43 -15.15 -8.25
CA ASN A 64 -8.68 -14.81 -7.58
C ASN A 64 -8.50 -15.01 -6.07
N VAL A 65 -8.90 -14.03 -5.26
CA VAL A 65 -8.73 -14.09 -3.79
C VAL A 65 -9.78 -14.96 -3.11
N LYS A 66 -10.97 -15.08 -3.70
CA LYS A 66 -12.10 -15.80 -3.10
C LYS A 66 -12.30 -17.20 -3.67
N THR A 67 -11.89 -17.41 -4.89
CA THR A 67 -12.09 -18.70 -5.59
C THR A 67 -10.79 -19.16 -6.25
N LEU A 68 -10.75 -20.41 -6.70
CA LEU A 68 -9.63 -20.95 -7.48
C LEU A 68 -9.82 -20.76 -8.99
N THR A 69 -10.93 -20.14 -9.42
CA THR A 69 -11.21 -19.93 -10.85
C THR A 69 -10.31 -18.84 -11.39
N PRO A 70 -9.42 -19.12 -12.35
CA PRO A 70 -8.59 -18.12 -12.97
C PRO A 70 -9.42 -17.23 -13.92
N ALA A 71 -8.88 -16.07 -14.27
CA ALA A 71 -9.41 -15.31 -15.39
C ALA A 71 -9.06 -15.96 -16.72
N ASP A 72 -9.96 -15.86 -17.67
CA ASP A 72 -9.62 -16.07 -19.08
C ASP A 72 -8.89 -14.84 -19.60
N VAL A 73 -7.78 -15.06 -20.32
CA VAL A 73 -6.99 -13.96 -20.89
C VAL A 73 -7.20 -13.94 -22.42
N LYS A 74 -7.74 -12.85 -22.93
CA LYS A 74 -7.95 -12.64 -24.37
C LYS A 74 -7.59 -11.20 -24.75
N ASP A 75 -6.79 -11.02 -25.79
CA ASP A 75 -6.39 -9.72 -26.32
C ASP A 75 -5.83 -8.74 -25.27
N GLY A 76 -5.08 -9.28 -24.26
CA GLY A 76 -4.50 -8.51 -23.18
C GLY A 76 -5.50 -8.05 -22.11
N LYS A 77 -6.72 -8.59 -22.11
CA LYS A 77 -7.76 -8.34 -21.12
C LYS A 77 -8.04 -9.58 -20.29
N LEU A 78 -8.51 -9.36 -19.08
CA LEU A 78 -8.95 -10.39 -18.15
C LEU A 78 -10.48 -10.50 -18.22
N TYR A 79 -10.97 -11.74 -18.33
CA TYR A 79 -12.39 -12.05 -18.26
C TYR A 79 -12.63 -12.96 -17.07
N TRP A 80 -13.42 -12.48 -16.13
CA TRP A 80 -13.70 -13.18 -14.88
C TRP A 80 -15.13 -13.70 -14.88
N ASP A 81 -15.28 -15.01 -14.71
CA ASP A 81 -16.59 -15.59 -14.39
C ASP A 81 -16.95 -15.25 -12.95
N MET A 82 -18.09 -14.62 -12.75
CA MET A 82 -18.61 -14.30 -11.43
C MET A 82 -20.13 -14.30 -11.43
N ASP A 83 -20.69 -14.88 -10.37
CA ASP A 83 -22.14 -14.84 -10.09
C ASP A 83 -22.46 -13.94 -8.91
N THR A 84 -21.63 -12.94 -8.65
CA THR A 84 -21.72 -12.02 -7.52
C THR A 84 -21.54 -10.57 -8.00
N THR A 85 -21.74 -9.62 -7.09
CA THR A 85 -21.48 -8.20 -7.34
C THR A 85 -20.03 -7.80 -7.08
N ASP A 86 -19.23 -8.66 -6.46
CA ASP A 86 -17.90 -8.34 -5.97
C ASP A 86 -16.87 -9.40 -6.35
N LEU A 87 -15.84 -8.96 -7.03
CA LEU A 87 -14.67 -9.75 -7.39
C LEU A 87 -13.42 -9.16 -6.73
N TYR A 88 -12.59 -10.03 -6.17
CA TYR A 88 -11.26 -9.67 -5.67
C TYR A 88 -10.21 -10.54 -6.33
N TYR A 89 -9.23 -9.92 -6.94
CA TYR A 89 -8.05 -10.64 -7.41
C TYR A 89 -6.78 -9.94 -6.94
N SER A 90 -5.70 -10.66 -6.83
CA SER A 90 -4.40 -10.12 -6.44
C SER A 90 -3.32 -10.55 -7.41
N GLY A 91 -2.26 -9.76 -7.47
CA GLY A 91 -1.08 -10.04 -8.26
C GLY A 91 0.14 -9.31 -7.70
N THR A 92 1.23 -9.42 -8.41
CA THR A 92 2.49 -8.73 -8.12
C THR A 92 2.83 -7.75 -9.23
N THR A 93 3.69 -6.79 -8.93
CA THR A 93 4.21 -5.85 -9.93
C THR A 93 5.66 -5.53 -9.65
N GLU A 94 6.42 -5.34 -10.72
CA GLU A 94 7.80 -4.81 -10.69
C GLU A 94 7.84 -3.30 -10.95
N LYS A 95 6.68 -2.67 -11.15
CA LYS A 95 6.62 -1.21 -11.27
C LYS A 95 7.15 -0.55 -9.99
N PRO A 96 7.84 0.59 -10.09
CA PRO A 96 8.31 1.30 -8.91
C PRO A 96 7.15 1.67 -7.98
N SER A 97 7.46 1.74 -6.69
CA SER A 97 6.49 2.18 -5.67
C SER A 97 5.91 3.55 -6.02
N PRO A 98 4.59 3.75 -5.88
CA PRO A 98 3.96 5.06 -6.02
C PRO A 98 4.34 6.04 -4.91
N LEU A 99 4.95 5.54 -3.85
CA LEU A 99 5.42 6.30 -2.71
C LEU A 99 6.94 6.22 -2.58
N ASN A 100 7.56 7.37 -2.29
CA ASN A 100 8.93 7.43 -1.81
C ASN A 100 8.90 7.31 -0.29
N ILE A 101 9.61 6.32 0.24
CA ILE A 101 9.62 6.01 1.66
C ILE A 101 11.06 5.98 2.12
N THR A 102 11.38 6.74 3.16
CA THR A 102 12.70 6.77 3.79
C THR A 102 12.55 6.41 5.25
N ILE A 103 13.38 5.51 5.74
CA ILE A 103 13.43 5.13 7.16
C ILE A 103 14.80 5.50 7.69
N ARG A 104 14.84 6.30 8.76
CA ARG A 104 16.06 6.69 9.47
C ARG A 104 16.00 6.21 10.91
N TYR A 105 17.13 5.76 11.41
CA TYR A 105 17.27 5.26 12.76
C TYR A 105 18.22 6.15 13.55
N PHE A 106 17.89 6.36 14.83
CA PHE A 106 18.75 7.10 15.76
C PHE A 106 18.82 6.31 17.06
N LEU A 107 20.02 6.22 17.62
CA LEU A 107 20.27 5.70 18.96
C LEU A 107 20.85 6.82 19.81
N ASP A 108 20.15 7.19 20.89
CA ASP A 108 20.53 8.31 21.76
C ASP A 108 20.85 9.58 20.96
N ASP A 109 19.95 9.89 19.96
CA ASP A 109 20.01 10.99 19.02
C ASP A 109 21.14 10.94 17.96
N VAL A 110 21.94 9.87 17.93
CA VAL A 110 22.95 9.65 16.88
C VAL A 110 22.35 8.84 15.74
N GLU A 111 22.37 9.36 14.52
CA GLU A 111 21.88 8.65 13.34
C GLU A 111 22.78 7.45 13.01
N MET A 112 22.14 6.31 12.73
CA MET A 112 22.79 5.04 12.41
C MET A 112 22.03 4.32 11.29
N THR A 113 22.72 3.44 10.58
CA THR A 113 22.06 2.51 9.65
C THR A 113 21.30 1.42 10.43
N ALA A 114 20.41 0.71 9.72
CA ALA A 114 19.66 -0.42 10.30
C ALA A 114 20.60 -1.53 10.82
N GLU A 115 21.73 -1.75 10.14
CA GLU A 115 22.77 -2.73 10.53
C GLU A 115 23.54 -2.28 11.74
N GLU A 116 23.91 -1.00 11.81
CA GLU A 116 24.69 -0.45 12.93
C GLU A 116 23.90 -0.42 14.24
N ILE A 117 22.59 -0.18 14.19
CA ILE A 117 21.72 -0.13 15.36
C ILE A 117 21.32 -1.53 15.86
N ALA A 118 21.43 -2.56 15.01
CA ALA A 118 21.03 -3.91 15.34
C ALA A 118 21.81 -4.45 16.55
N GLY A 119 21.07 -4.93 17.56
CA GLY A 119 21.65 -5.49 18.80
C GLY A 119 22.14 -4.46 19.81
N LYS A 120 22.00 -3.17 19.56
CA LYS A 120 22.31 -2.11 20.51
C LYS A 120 21.10 -1.81 21.41
N SER A 121 21.36 -1.25 22.58
CA SER A 121 20.34 -0.82 23.54
C SER A 121 20.49 0.67 23.82
N GLY A 122 19.38 1.37 23.98
CA GLY A 122 19.32 2.82 24.24
C GLY A 122 17.97 3.40 23.83
N ASN A 123 17.87 4.70 23.78
CA ASN A 123 16.70 5.39 23.25
C ASN A 123 16.71 5.32 21.73
N VAL A 124 15.84 4.48 21.15
CA VAL A 124 15.74 4.32 19.71
C VAL A 124 14.65 5.23 19.15
N LYS A 125 14.99 6.10 18.20
CA LYS A 125 14.03 6.85 17.39
C LYS A 125 14.05 6.28 15.97
N ILE A 126 12.86 5.95 15.45
CA ILE A 126 12.64 5.53 14.07
C ILE A 126 11.82 6.63 13.40
N GLN A 127 12.38 7.25 12.39
CA GLN A 127 11.72 8.28 11.60
C GLN A 127 11.37 7.71 10.23
N ILE A 128 10.09 7.82 9.85
CA ILE A 128 9.59 7.35 8.57
C ILE A 128 9.03 8.55 7.82
N ASP A 129 9.66 8.89 6.72
CA ASP A 129 9.23 9.96 5.82
C ASP A 129 8.58 9.33 4.60
N VAL A 130 7.35 9.75 4.28
CA VAL A 130 6.58 9.24 3.16
C VAL A 130 6.15 10.39 2.28
N SER A 131 6.42 10.30 0.99
CA SER A 131 5.97 11.28 0.00
C SER A 131 5.40 10.60 -1.23
N SER A 132 4.41 11.23 -1.88
CA SER A 132 3.85 10.73 -3.13
C SER A 132 4.61 11.34 -4.32
N ALA A 133 5.04 10.50 -5.25
CA ALA A 133 5.60 10.91 -6.53
C ALA A 133 4.52 11.07 -7.62
N LEU A 134 3.28 10.59 -7.36
CA LEU A 134 2.21 10.55 -8.35
C LEU A 134 1.46 11.87 -8.40
N LYS A 135 1.75 12.65 -9.43
CA LYS A 135 1.02 13.87 -9.77
C LYS A 135 0.45 13.75 -11.18
N LYS A 136 -0.70 14.36 -11.40
CA LYS A 136 -1.33 14.49 -12.72
C LYS A 136 -1.57 15.97 -13.01
N ALA A 137 -1.10 16.42 -14.18
CA ALA A 137 -1.42 17.75 -14.67
C ALA A 137 -2.90 17.79 -15.08
N VAL A 138 -3.64 18.74 -14.54
CA VAL A 138 -5.05 19.00 -14.85
C VAL A 138 -5.20 20.45 -15.28
N THR A 139 -5.89 20.68 -16.39
CA THR A 139 -6.16 22.03 -16.89
C THR A 139 -7.55 22.48 -16.43
N ILE A 140 -7.56 23.54 -15.60
CA ILE A 140 -8.79 24.19 -15.14
C ILE A 140 -8.74 25.65 -15.59
N ASN A 141 -9.76 26.13 -16.30
CA ASN A 141 -9.84 27.51 -16.79
C ASN A 141 -8.58 27.96 -17.57
N LYS A 142 -8.05 27.09 -18.44
CA LYS A 142 -6.84 27.31 -19.25
C LYS A 142 -5.54 27.42 -18.45
N LYS A 143 -5.53 27.10 -17.16
CA LYS A 143 -4.34 26.99 -16.34
C LYS A 143 -4.08 25.54 -15.99
N SER A 144 -2.82 25.12 -16.06
CA SER A 144 -2.40 23.77 -15.65
C SER A 144 -2.04 23.75 -14.16
N TYR A 145 -2.49 22.72 -13.46
CA TYR A 145 -2.22 22.44 -12.07
C TYR A 145 -1.75 20.99 -11.93
N ASP A 146 -0.69 20.79 -11.16
CA ASP A 146 -0.28 19.45 -10.74
C ASP A 146 -1.05 19.07 -9.48
N ILE A 147 -1.92 18.09 -9.61
CA ILE A 147 -2.67 17.54 -8.47
C ILE A 147 -2.15 16.16 -8.13
N TYR A 148 -2.06 15.86 -6.83
CA TYR A 148 -1.73 14.52 -6.36
C TYR A 148 -2.84 13.54 -6.73
N CYS A 149 -2.45 12.31 -7.09
CA CYS A 149 -3.42 11.24 -7.22
C CYS A 149 -4.05 10.98 -5.84
N PRO A 150 -5.38 10.96 -5.72
CA PRO A 150 -6.04 10.71 -4.46
C PRO A 150 -5.71 9.31 -3.95
N MET A 151 -5.22 9.23 -2.72
CA MET A 151 -4.88 7.97 -2.06
C MET A 151 -4.94 8.14 -0.54
N LEU A 152 -5.21 7.04 0.16
CA LEU A 152 -5.01 6.93 1.60
C LEU A 152 -3.80 6.04 1.85
N PHE A 153 -2.82 6.54 2.57
CA PHE A 153 -1.69 5.78 3.05
C PHE A 153 -1.95 5.27 4.46
N VAL A 154 -1.68 3.99 4.68
CA VAL A 154 -1.69 3.37 6.01
C VAL A 154 -0.38 2.63 6.19
N GLY A 155 0.43 3.06 7.15
CA GLY A 155 1.66 2.39 7.54
C GLY A 155 1.48 1.60 8.84
N GLY A 156 2.21 0.47 8.96
CA GLY A 156 2.24 -0.32 10.18
C GLY A 156 3.63 -0.87 10.47
N MET A 157 4.01 -0.87 11.74
CA MET A 157 5.26 -1.44 12.23
C MET A 157 4.99 -2.33 13.44
N ILE A 158 5.61 -3.50 13.46
CA ILE A 158 5.52 -4.44 14.58
C ILE A 158 6.78 -4.34 15.43
N LEU A 159 6.60 -4.04 16.72
CA LEU A 159 7.66 -3.89 17.72
C LEU A 159 7.46 -4.94 18.82
N PRO A 160 8.29 -6.00 18.87
CA PRO A 160 8.23 -7.00 19.93
C PRO A 160 8.48 -6.38 21.31
N GLU A 161 7.63 -6.66 22.31
CA GLU A 161 7.71 -6.07 23.67
C GLU A 161 8.89 -6.58 24.48
N ASP A 162 9.47 -7.74 24.12
CA ASP A 162 10.71 -8.23 24.69
C ASP A 162 11.95 -7.40 24.28
N LYS A 163 11.80 -6.55 23.26
CA LYS A 163 12.88 -5.70 22.72
C LYS A 163 12.60 -4.21 22.80
N PHE A 164 11.33 -3.81 22.79
CA PHE A 164 10.94 -2.40 22.78
C PHE A 164 9.99 -2.11 23.93
N THR A 165 10.40 -1.21 24.82
CA THR A 165 9.59 -0.73 25.94
C THR A 165 9.34 0.76 25.79
N ASN A 166 8.28 1.27 26.45
CA ASN A 166 7.95 2.71 26.47
C ASN A 166 7.81 3.32 25.06
N VAL A 167 7.15 2.59 24.14
CA VAL A 167 6.96 3.07 22.77
C VAL A 167 6.04 4.27 22.76
N ASN A 168 6.52 5.37 22.19
CA ASN A 168 5.74 6.58 21.90
C ASN A 168 5.68 6.81 20.40
N ILE A 169 4.50 7.13 19.86
CA ILE A 169 4.29 7.34 18.44
C ILE A 169 3.77 8.74 18.21
N VAL A 170 4.50 9.49 17.43
CA VAL A 170 4.08 10.82 16.97
C VAL A 170 3.30 10.64 15.66
N ASN A 171 2.16 11.29 15.54
CA ASN A 171 1.26 11.20 14.38
C ASN A 171 0.76 9.77 14.07
N GLY A 172 0.49 8.99 15.10
CA GLY A 172 0.00 7.63 14.96
C GLY A 172 -0.55 7.06 16.26
N THR A 173 -0.83 5.78 16.25
CA THR A 173 -1.39 5.03 17.39
C THR A 173 -0.65 3.72 17.57
N ALA A 174 -0.42 3.29 18.82
CA ALA A 174 0.05 1.95 19.15
C ALA A 174 -1.08 1.11 19.74
N LEU A 175 -1.12 -0.16 19.34
CA LEU A 175 -1.93 -1.20 19.95
C LEU A 175 -1.02 -2.31 20.44
N SER A 176 -1.22 -2.78 21.69
CA SER A 176 -0.51 -3.93 22.25
C SER A 176 -1.42 -5.16 22.27
N ASP A 177 -0.87 -6.34 21.96
CA ASP A 177 -1.51 -7.63 22.17
C ASP A 177 -0.88 -8.41 23.34
N GLY A 178 0.01 -7.77 24.12
CA GLY A 178 0.72 -8.35 25.25
C GLY A 178 2.01 -9.08 24.88
N SER A 179 2.35 -9.19 23.61
CA SER A 179 3.62 -9.75 23.12
C SER A 179 4.36 -8.81 22.18
N LYS A 180 3.62 -7.92 21.53
CA LYS A 180 4.12 -6.93 20.58
C LYS A 180 3.25 -5.69 20.60
N GLN A 181 3.84 -4.58 20.28
CA GLN A 181 3.12 -3.36 19.94
C GLN A 181 3.06 -3.22 18.42
N ILE A 182 1.89 -2.83 17.93
CA ILE A 182 1.66 -2.55 16.52
C ILE A 182 1.44 -1.05 16.41
N ALA A 183 2.39 -0.37 15.80
CA ALA A 183 2.32 1.05 15.51
C ALA A 183 1.57 1.24 14.18
N PHE A 184 0.58 2.14 14.15
CA PHE A 184 -0.14 2.53 12.94
C PHE A 184 -0.03 4.02 12.71
N PHE A 185 0.13 4.41 11.46
CA PHE A 185 0.11 5.80 11.03
C PHE A 185 -0.57 5.91 9.67
N THR A 186 -1.23 7.04 9.44
CA THR A 186 -2.00 7.29 8.22
C THR A 186 -1.60 8.64 7.63
N GLY A 187 -1.79 8.78 6.33
CA GLY A 187 -1.52 10.02 5.63
C GLY A 187 -2.29 10.11 4.32
N VAL A 188 -2.41 11.33 3.83
CA VAL A 188 -2.94 11.63 2.50
C VAL A 188 -1.94 12.49 1.74
N PRO A 189 -1.81 12.36 0.41
CA PRO A 189 -0.87 13.17 -0.36
C PRO A 189 -1.16 14.67 -0.24
N GLY A 190 -0.12 15.45 0.00
CA GLY A 190 -0.21 16.91 0.13
C GLY A 190 -0.74 17.41 1.48
N ALA A 191 -0.89 16.55 2.49
CA ALA A 191 -1.01 16.96 3.88
C ALA A 191 0.39 17.13 4.48
N ASP A 192 0.63 18.27 5.14
CA ASP A 192 1.84 18.55 5.92
C ASP A 192 1.70 18.00 7.34
#